data_439dece5f8f05a7600ddc50c942b6673
#
_entry.id   439dece5f8f05a7600ddc50c942b6673
#
_cell.length_a   1.000
_cell.length_b   1.000
_cell.length_c   1.000
_cell.angle_alpha   90.00
_cell.angle_beta   90.00
_cell.angle_gamma   90.00
#
_symmetry.space_group_name_H-M   'P 1'
#
loop_
_entity.id
_entity.type
_entity.pdbx_description
1 polymer ?
#
loop_
_entity_poly.entity_id
_entity_poly.type
_entity_poly.pdbx_seq_one_letter_code
_entity_poly.pdbx_strand_id
1 'polypeptide(L)'
;IMPYYGVPVGQTDEDVAMGYNKIILTDLLRDELGFTGVVCTDWGIVSSRAWGVEGLTIRERYKKSIDAGVDQYGGESDPEHIIDMVNSGELTMERIDQSVRRILLNKFELGLFEQSLVDEQAVSELVKTQDYIDAGFEAQRKSIVLLSNKGAEAPILPISTGSKIFVDGLDPEQVSGFGEVVNSPDEADFIIFYLPTIFNGNQVPGSEELIDKFLSGILPDENLAFDPSILERAQNYSQKAKLITVVDLNRPAILTELNDMSDGLIGTFGVYDSILFEMIFGHFDPQGKLPFEIPSSMAAVMAQQEDMPDDSEAPVFEFGHGLTYRQ
;
A
#
# COMPACT_ATOMS: atom_id res chain seq x y z
N ILE A 1 3.86 14.03 12.60
CA ILE A 1 3.98 13.83 11.14
C ILE A 1 5.35 13.23 10.84
N MET A 2 5.40 12.29 9.89
CA MET A 2 6.63 11.69 9.37
C MET A 2 6.81 12.17 7.92
N PRO A 3 7.88 12.95 7.63
CA PRO A 3 8.17 13.38 6.28
C PRO A 3 8.53 12.18 5.39
N TYR A 4 8.05 12.20 4.16
CA TYR A 4 8.34 11.17 3.18
C TYR A 4 9.79 11.21 2.69
N TYR A 5 10.35 10.09 2.28
CA TYR A 5 11.70 9.99 1.70
C TYR A 5 11.85 10.75 0.37
N GLY A 6 10.75 10.94 -0.36
CA GLY A 6 10.76 11.50 -1.70
C GLY A 6 11.38 12.89 -1.77
N VAL A 7 12.02 13.16 -2.91
CA VAL A 7 12.60 14.45 -3.26
C VAL A 7 11.61 15.17 -4.17
N PRO A 8 11.02 16.30 -3.75
CA PRO A 8 10.11 17.10 -4.59
C PRO A 8 10.92 17.89 -5.63
N VAL A 9 11.26 17.26 -6.74
CA VAL A 9 12.13 17.82 -7.78
C VAL A 9 11.48 19.03 -8.44
N GLY A 10 12.18 20.16 -8.45
CA GLY A 10 11.73 21.41 -9.09
C GLY A 10 10.53 22.08 -8.43
N GLN A 11 10.09 21.63 -7.25
CA GLN A 11 8.93 22.19 -6.54
C GLN A 11 9.30 23.11 -5.37
N THR A 12 10.55 23.07 -4.91
CA THR A 12 11.10 23.93 -3.86
C THR A 12 12.47 24.45 -4.29
N ASP A 13 13.08 25.34 -3.48
CA ASP A 13 14.38 25.92 -3.80
C ASP A 13 15.53 24.90 -3.83
N GLU A 14 15.31 23.73 -3.20
CA GLU A 14 16.29 22.66 -3.12
C GLU A 14 15.63 21.30 -3.41
N ASP A 15 16.25 20.50 -4.28
CA ASP A 15 15.85 19.13 -4.53
C ASP A 15 16.43 18.18 -3.46
N VAL A 16 15.81 18.16 -2.29
CA VAL A 16 16.22 17.34 -1.15
C VAL A 16 15.03 16.59 -0.58
N ALA A 17 15.27 15.42 0.03
CA ALA A 17 14.23 14.66 0.72
C ALA A 17 13.48 15.54 1.74
N MET A 18 12.17 15.29 1.91
CA MET A 18 11.30 16.17 2.71
C MET A 18 11.79 16.38 4.14
N GLY A 19 12.50 15.42 4.75
CA GLY A 19 13.14 15.57 6.06
C GLY A 19 14.23 16.63 6.15
N TYR A 20 14.71 17.14 5.01
CA TYR A 20 15.71 18.20 4.90
C TYR A 20 15.15 19.50 4.34
N ASN A 21 13.88 19.51 3.93
CA ASN A 21 13.29 20.63 3.21
C ASN A 21 12.59 21.60 4.16
N LYS A 22 13.21 22.76 4.38
CA LYS A 22 12.69 23.81 5.27
C LYS A 22 11.38 24.39 4.77
N ILE A 23 11.22 24.59 3.46
CA ILE A 23 9.99 25.14 2.87
C ILE A 23 8.80 24.23 3.21
N ILE A 24 8.98 22.92 3.09
CA ILE A 24 7.91 21.96 3.41
C ILE A 24 7.66 21.88 4.92
N LEU A 25 8.71 21.69 5.74
CA LEU A 25 8.54 21.37 7.17
C LEU A 25 8.29 22.60 8.04
N THR A 26 8.84 23.75 7.68
CA THR A 26 8.67 24.98 8.45
C THR A 26 7.68 25.90 7.78
N ASP A 27 8.00 26.39 6.59
CA ASP A 27 7.26 27.50 5.99
C ASP A 27 5.81 27.05 5.64
N LEU A 28 5.64 25.87 5.01
CA LEU A 28 4.31 25.35 4.69
C LEU A 28 3.64 24.68 5.90
N LEU A 29 4.28 23.65 6.49
CA LEU A 29 3.62 22.80 7.50
C LEU A 29 3.36 23.56 8.80
N ARG A 30 4.36 24.31 9.32
CA ARG A 30 4.22 24.99 10.61
C ARG A 30 3.63 26.39 10.47
N ASP A 31 4.17 27.18 9.56
CA ASP A 31 3.82 28.62 9.51
C ASP A 31 2.49 28.84 8.76
N GLU A 32 2.26 28.18 7.63
CA GLU A 32 1.04 28.33 6.85
C GLU A 32 -0.10 27.44 7.37
N LEU A 33 0.17 26.14 7.58
CA LEU A 33 -0.85 25.18 8.03
C LEU A 33 -1.02 25.11 9.55
N GLY A 34 -0.15 25.75 10.34
CA GLY A 34 -0.26 25.84 11.79
C GLY A 34 0.00 24.54 12.55
N PHE A 35 0.76 23.60 11.99
CA PHE A 35 1.06 22.34 12.66
C PHE A 35 1.99 22.54 13.86
N THR A 36 1.53 22.19 15.06
CA THR A 36 2.26 22.34 16.33
C THR A 36 2.89 21.07 16.87
N GLY A 37 2.58 19.92 16.28
CA GLY A 37 3.02 18.61 16.74
C GLY A 37 4.46 18.25 16.39
N VAL A 38 4.84 17.01 16.66
CA VAL A 38 6.16 16.46 16.41
C VAL A 38 6.36 16.13 14.94
N VAL A 39 7.51 16.53 14.38
CA VAL A 39 8.02 16.03 13.11
C VAL A 39 9.09 14.98 13.43
N CYS A 40 8.76 13.71 13.22
CA CYS A 40 9.66 12.57 13.35
C CYS A 40 10.07 12.10 11.97
N THR A 41 11.37 11.95 11.71
CA THR A 41 11.83 11.47 10.41
C THR A 41 11.44 10.02 10.17
N ASP A 42 11.41 9.63 8.91
CA ASP A 42 11.46 8.22 8.56
C ASP A 42 12.83 7.61 8.90
N TRP A 43 12.99 6.29 8.77
CA TRP A 43 14.17 5.56 9.25
C TRP A 43 15.42 5.83 8.41
N GLY A 44 16.54 6.16 9.11
CA GLY A 44 17.87 6.21 8.50
C GLY A 44 18.09 7.34 7.51
N ILE A 45 17.38 8.46 7.61
CA ILE A 45 17.56 9.57 6.66
C ILE A 45 18.96 10.18 6.74
N VAL A 46 19.60 10.16 7.91
CA VAL A 46 20.93 10.73 8.10
C VAL A 46 22.02 9.74 7.70
N SER A 47 21.89 8.48 8.11
CA SER A 47 22.92 7.45 7.92
C SER A 47 22.93 6.88 6.50
N SER A 48 21.76 6.49 5.96
CA SER A 48 21.70 5.67 4.75
C SER A 48 20.81 6.22 3.62
N ARG A 49 19.83 7.09 3.92
CA ARG A 49 18.86 7.63 2.95
C ARG A 49 18.95 9.14 2.81
N ALA A 50 20.16 9.60 2.63
CA ALA A 50 20.50 11.02 2.56
C ALA A 50 20.22 11.63 1.16
N TRP A 51 19.04 11.35 0.62
CA TRP A 51 18.69 11.73 -0.75
C TRP A 51 18.61 13.24 -0.95
N GLY A 52 19.41 13.72 -1.92
CA GLY A 52 19.62 15.13 -2.20
C GLY A 52 20.64 15.81 -1.29
N VAL A 53 21.21 15.09 -0.29
CA VAL A 53 22.22 15.59 0.64
C VAL A 53 23.41 14.65 0.80
N GLU A 54 23.65 13.77 -0.17
CA GLU A 54 24.72 12.76 -0.17
C GLU A 54 26.11 13.36 0.02
N GLY A 55 26.33 14.57 -0.49
CA GLY A 55 27.58 15.30 -0.37
C GLY A 55 27.86 15.89 1.01
N LEU A 56 26.89 15.87 1.93
CA LEU A 56 27.05 16.40 3.28
C LEU A 56 27.57 15.32 4.23
N THR A 57 28.37 15.74 5.22
CA THR A 57 28.76 14.87 6.35
C THR A 57 27.55 14.55 7.22
N ILE A 58 27.63 13.48 8.01
CA ILE A 58 26.59 13.09 8.98
C ILE A 58 26.18 14.27 9.88
N ARG A 59 27.16 15.00 10.41
CA ARG A 59 26.92 16.21 11.23
C ARG A 59 26.12 17.29 10.48
N GLU A 60 26.48 17.56 9.24
CA GLU A 60 25.80 18.56 8.40
C GLU A 60 24.38 18.12 8.04
N ARG A 61 24.15 16.81 7.85
CA ARG A 61 22.80 16.26 7.63
C ARG A 61 21.92 16.44 8.85
N TYR A 62 22.42 16.14 10.07
CA TYR A 62 21.70 16.45 11.31
C TYR A 62 21.38 17.94 11.40
N LYS A 63 22.36 18.80 11.17
CA LYS A 63 22.18 20.27 11.23
C LYS A 63 21.08 20.72 10.27
N LYS A 64 21.14 20.29 9.01
CA LYS A 64 20.20 20.68 7.97
C LYS A 64 18.76 20.22 8.29
N SER A 65 18.58 19.00 8.76
CA SER A 65 17.26 18.49 9.13
C SER A 65 16.67 19.16 10.37
N ILE A 66 17.50 19.46 11.38
CA ILE A 66 17.09 20.24 12.57
C ILE A 66 16.67 21.65 12.16
N ASP A 67 17.43 22.31 11.31
CA ASP A 67 17.12 23.65 10.79
C ASP A 67 15.87 23.64 9.91
N ALA A 68 15.60 22.54 9.21
CA ALA A 68 14.38 22.36 8.45
C ALA A 68 13.12 22.17 9.32
N GLY A 69 13.25 21.80 10.60
CA GLY A 69 12.13 21.69 11.53
C GLY A 69 11.87 20.29 12.10
N VAL A 70 12.79 19.33 11.91
CA VAL A 70 12.73 18.00 12.50
C VAL A 70 12.89 18.07 14.02
N ASP A 71 12.08 17.30 14.75
CA ASP A 71 12.12 17.23 16.21
C ASP A 71 12.68 15.90 16.72
N GLN A 72 12.49 14.81 15.98
CA GLN A 72 12.84 13.46 16.37
C GLN A 72 13.33 12.65 15.17
N TYR A 73 14.30 11.77 15.41
CA TYR A 73 14.86 10.90 14.37
C TYR A 73 14.37 9.46 14.52
N GLY A 74 13.97 8.87 13.40
CA GLY A 74 13.67 7.46 13.27
C GLY A 74 14.95 6.69 12.85
N GLY A 75 15.26 5.61 13.57
CA GLY A 75 16.35 4.69 13.20
C GLY A 75 17.77 5.21 13.35
N GLU A 76 17.97 6.41 13.91
CA GLU A 76 19.31 6.95 14.21
C GLU A 76 19.63 6.81 15.70
N SER A 77 20.90 6.56 16.04
CA SER A 77 21.34 6.32 17.41
C SER A 77 22.58 7.10 17.82
N ASP A 78 22.99 8.11 17.04
CA ASP A 78 24.21 8.88 17.20
C ASP A 78 23.97 10.30 17.77
N PRO A 79 23.55 10.44 19.04
CA PRO A 79 23.21 11.74 19.64
C PRO A 79 24.45 12.64 19.81
N GLU A 80 25.66 12.09 19.73
CA GLU A 80 26.93 12.80 19.93
C GLU A 80 27.07 13.97 18.95
N HIS A 81 26.64 13.83 17.71
CA HIS A 81 26.66 14.90 16.71
C HIS A 81 25.83 16.11 17.14
N ILE A 82 24.65 15.88 17.72
CA ILE A 82 23.75 16.95 18.20
C ILE A 82 24.34 17.59 19.47
N ILE A 83 24.85 16.76 20.41
CA ILE A 83 25.50 17.21 21.63
C ILE A 83 26.69 18.13 21.30
N ASP A 84 27.53 17.71 20.36
CA ASP A 84 28.70 18.49 19.94
C ASP A 84 28.32 19.82 19.27
N MET A 85 27.24 19.84 18.48
CA MET A 85 26.72 21.09 17.87
C MET A 85 26.19 22.04 18.93
N VAL A 86 25.54 21.56 19.97
CA VAL A 86 25.12 22.42 21.10
C VAL A 86 26.32 22.93 21.87
N ASN A 87 27.30 22.07 22.20
CA ASN A 87 28.49 22.46 22.94
C ASN A 87 29.34 23.47 22.17
N SER A 88 29.41 23.40 20.86
CA SER A 88 30.10 24.36 20.00
C SER A 88 29.32 25.66 19.72
N GLY A 89 28.07 25.71 20.12
CA GLY A 89 27.18 26.86 19.83
C GLY A 89 26.61 26.88 18.39
N GLU A 90 26.80 25.83 17.63
CA GLU A 90 26.25 25.69 16.27
C GLU A 90 24.73 25.43 16.28
N LEU A 91 24.23 24.75 17.33
CA LEU A 91 22.81 24.66 17.67
C LEU A 91 22.55 25.31 19.01
N THR A 92 21.45 26.03 19.14
CA THR A 92 21.05 26.64 20.40
C THR A 92 20.24 25.66 21.25
N MET A 93 20.40 25.74 22.59
CA MET A 93 19.54 24.99 23.51
C MET A 93 18.06 25.30 23.31
N GLU A 94 17.72 26.54 22.96
CA GLU A 94 16.34 26.94 22.69
C GLU A 94 15.73 26.12 21.55
N ARG A 95 16.51 25.84 20.47
CA ARG A 95 16.02 24.99 19.37
C ARG A 95 15.80 23.55 19.83
N ILE A 96 16.65 23.02 20.67
CA ILE A 96 16.49 21.68 21.27
C ILE A 96 15.28 21.66 22.19
N ASP A 97 15.11 22.65 23.05
CA ASP A 97 13.98 22.77 23.98
C ASP A 97 12.61 22.82 23.23
N GLN A 98 12.57 23.44 22.06
CA GLN A 98 11.36 23.44 21.23
C GLN A 98 10.95 22.02 20.82
N SER A 99 11.90 21.20 20.37
CA SER A 99 11.64 19.81 20.00
C SER A 99 11.28 18.95 21.22
N VAL A 100 12.01 19.06 22.30
CA VAL A 100 11.73 18.36 23.56
C VAL A 100 10.32 18.71 24.07
N ARG A 101 9.94 20.00 24.04
CA ARG A 101 8.59 20.44 24.43
C ARG A 101 7.49 19.75 23.62
N ARG A 102 7.64 19.68 22.30
CA ARG A 102 6.66 19.03 21.41
C ARG A 102 6.54 17.53 21.73
N ILE A 103 7.65 16.84 21.91
CA ILE A 103 7.70 15.40 22.25
C ILE A 103 7.06 15.15 23.63
N LEU A 104 7.40 15.96 24.63
CA LEU A 104 6.84 15.82 25.98
C LEU A 104 5.35 16.15 26.02
N LEU A 105 4.89 17.14 25.26
CA LEU A 105 3.47 17.49 25.21
C LEU A 105 2.60 16.29 24.81
N ASN A 106 2.98 15.53 23.79
CA ASN A 106 2.27 14.31 23.40
C ASN A 106 2.18 13.31 24.55
N LYS A 107 3.23 13.17 25.34
CA LYS A 107 3.25 12.25 26.51
C LYS A 107 2.33 12.73 27.63
N PHE A 108 2.28 14.04 27.86
CA PHE A 108 1.36 14.63 28.84
C PHE A 108 -0.10 14.51 28.40
N GLU A 109 -0.40 14.79 27.13
CA GLU A 109 -1.76 14.68 26.57
C GLU A 109 -2.28 13.24 26.60
N LEU A 110 -1.39 12.25 26.44
CA LEU A 110 -1.74 10.83 26.58
C LEU A 110 -1.83 10.35 28.05
N GLY A 111 -1.52 11.20 29.04
CA GLY A 111 -1.58 10.86 30.46
C GLY A 111 -0.52 9.84 30.90
N LEU A 112 0.59 9.71 30.16
CA LEU A 112 1.60 8.66 30.41
C LEU A 112 2.36 8.83 31.73
N PHE A 113 2.34 10.03 32.30
CA PHE A 113 2.98 10.30 33.60
C PHE A 113 2.06 9.95 34.78
N GLU A 114 0.74 10.06 34.60
CA GLU A 114 -0.28 9.72 35.59
C GLU A 114 -0.64 8.24 35.51
N GLN A 115 -0.72 7.69 34.31
CA GLN A 115 -1.07 6.29 34.06
C GLN A 115 -0.08 5.64 33.08
N SER A 116 1.04 5.17 33.61
CA SER A 116 2.14 4.58 32.81
C SER A 116 1.89 3.13 32.39
N LEU A 117 0.91 2.45 32.98
CA LEU A 117 0.56 1.06 32.69
C LEU A 117 -0.81 0.99 32.01
N VAL A 118 -0.94 0.08 31.07
CA VAL A 118 -2.24 -0.23 30.43
C VAL A 118 -3.07 -1.15 31.33
N ASP A 119 -4.39 -0.99 31.28
CA ASP A 119 -5.34 -1.92 31.87
C ASP A 119 -5.55 -3.10 30.90
N GLU A 120 -4.93 -4.24 31.18
CA GLU A 120 -4.96 -5.42 30.32
C GLU A 120 -6.39 -5.96 30.10
N GLN A 121 -7.26 -5.84 31.12
CA GLN A 121 -8.65 -6.27 31.02
C GLN A 121 -9.42 -5.33 30.08
N ALA A 122 -9.30 -4.03 30.25
CA ALA A 122 -9.94 -3.04 29.38
C ALA A 122 -9.46 -3.17 27.91
N VAL A 123 -8.17 -3.43 27.68
CA VAL A 123 -7.65 -3.70 26.34
C VAL A 123 -8.28 -4.96 25.74
N SER A 124 -8.38 -6.04 26.51
CA SER A 124 -8.96 -7.31 26.04
C SER A 124 -10.45 -7.17 25.69
N GLU A 125 -11.18 -6.37 26.44
CA GLU A 125 -12.59 -6.09 26.19
C GLU A 125 -12.78 -5.17 24.96
N LEU A 126 -11.92 -4.18 24.78
CA LEU A 126 -12.02 -3.21 23.70
C LEU A 126 -11.60 -3.78 22.33
N VAL A 127 -10.43 -4.44 22.28
CA VAL A 127 -9.80 -4.85 21.00
C VAL A 127 -10.58 -5.97 20.29
N LYS A 128 -11.34 -6.78 21.01
CA LYS A 128 -12.10 -7.92 20.47
C LYS A 128 -13.61 -7.71 20.47
N THR A 129 -14.08 -6.47 20.49
CA THR A 129 -15.52 -6.23 20.38
C THR A 129 -16.04 -6.70 19.02
N GLN A 130 -17.17 -7.40 19.02
CA GLN A 130 -17.80 -7.91 17.80
C GLN A 130 -18.07 -6.80 16.79
N ASP A 131 -18.46 -5.62 17.26
CA ASP A 131 -18.73 -4.45 16.42
C ASP A 131 -17.50 -4.03 15.57
N TYR A 132 -16.29 -4.10 16.13
CA TYR A 132 -15.06 -3.77 15.36
C TYR A 132 -14.71 -4.86 14.36
N ILE A 133 -14.93 -6.12 14.73
CA ILE A 133 -14.73 -7.26 13.82
C ILE A 133 -15.72 -7.15 12.65
N ASP A 134 -16.99 -6.90 12.93
CA ASP A 134 -18.04 -6.76 11.91
C ASP A 134 -17.77 -5.55 10.99
N ALA A 135 -17.33 -4.43 11.56
CA ALA A 135 -16.94 -3.26 10.77
C ALA A 135 -15.74 -3.56 9.83
N GLY A 136 -14.77 -4.36 10.29
CA GLY A 136 -13.64 -4.81 9.47
C GLY A 136 -14.07 -5.71 8.33
N PHE A 137 -14.97 -6.67 8.57
CA PHE A 137 -15.54 -7.53 7.52
C PHE A 137 -16.39 -6.73 6.53
N GLU A 138 -17.20 -5.80 7.00
CA GLU A 138 -18.00 -4.94 6.14
C GLU A 138 -17.13 -4.03 5.25
N ALA A 139 -16.03 -3.50 5.77
CA ALA A 139 -15.06 -2.75 4.98
C ALA A 139 -14.45 -3.62 3.85
N GLN A 140 -14.11 -4.88 4.14
CA GLN A 140 -13.58 -5.81 3.14
C GLN A 140 -14.65 -6.13 2.07
N ARG A 141 -15.91 -6.39 2.44
CA ARG A 141 -17.00 -6.61 1.47
C ARG A 141 -17.17 -5.42 0.53
N LYS A 142 -17.08 -4.19 1.06
CA LYS A 142 -17.21 -2.95 0.27
C LYS A 142 -16.00 -2.67 -0.60
N SER A 143 -14.84 -3.24 -0.32
CA SER A 143 -13.62 -3.00 -1.09
C SER A 143 -13.50 -3.88 -2.34
N ILE A 144 -14.22 -5.00 -2.44
CA ILE A 144 -14.12 -5.89 -3.60
C ILE A 144 -14.76 -5.24 -4.82
N VAL A 145 -13.99 -5.18 -5.91
CA VAL A 145 -14.41 -4.57 -7.18
C VAL A 145 -14.64 -5.65 -8.23
N LEU A 146 -15.87 -5.78 -8.72
CA LEU A 146 -16.15 -6.59 -9.90
C LEU A 146 -15.77 -5.79 -11.15
N LEU A 147 -14.65 -6.16 -11.78
CA LEU A 147 -14.10 -5.43 -12.93
C LEU A 147 -14.78 -5.85 -14.24
N SER A 148 -14.96 -7.15 -14.47
CA SER A 148 -15.72 -7.65 -15.60
C SER A 148 -16.49 -8.92 -15.24
N ASN A 149 -17.62 -9.15 -15.91
CA ASN A 149 -18.49 -10.30 -15.71
C ASN A 149 -19.12 -10.69 -17.05
N LYS A 150 -18.45 -11.56 -17.79
CA LYS A 150 -18.76 -11.93 -19.15
C LYS A 150 -19.50 -13.26 -19.19
N GLY A 151 -20.18 -13.52 -20.29
CA GLY A 151 -20.84 -14.79 -20.59
C GLY A 151 -21.54 -14.69 -21.93
N ALA A 152 -21.71 -15.81 -22.63
CA ALA A 152 -22.28 -15.82 -23.97
C ALA A 152 -23.78 -15.42 -24.00
N GLU A 153 -24.52 -15.80 -22.95
CA GLU A 153 -25.96 -15.53 -22.85
C GLU A 153 -26.30 -14.66 -21.61
N ALA A 154 -25.51 -14.77 -20.53
CA ALA A 154 -25.70 -14.03 -19.30
C ALA A 154 -24.35 -13.94 -18.55
N PRO A 155 -24.16 -12.96 -17.66
CA PRO A 155 -23.00 -12.90 -16.76
C PRO A 155 -22.77 -14.23 -16.03
N ILE A 156 -21.50 -14.62 -15.80
CA ILE A 156 -21.16 -15.88 -15.13
C ILE A 156 -21.23 -15.80 -13.60
N LEU A 157 -21.06 -14.61 -13.05
CA LEU A 157 -21.12 -14.35 -11.61
C LEU A 157 -22.50 -13.75 -11.26
N PRO A 158 -23.06 -14.14 -10.11
CA PRO A 158 -22.55 -15.12 -9.15
C PRO A 158 -22.67 -16.56 -9.65
N ILE A 159 -21.75 -17.43 -9.23
CA ILE A 159 -21.82 -18.86 -9.56
C ILE A 159 -22.79 -19.61 -8.62
N SER A 160 -23.36 -20.69 -9.13
CA SER A 160 -24.31 -21.50 -8.36
C SER A 160 -23.59 -22.38 -7.32
N THR A 161 -24.18 -22.53 -6.15
CA THR A 161 -23.72 -23.51 -5.16
C THR A 161 -23.76 -24.93 -5.75
N GLY A 162 -22.73 -25.74 -5.41
CA GLY A 162 -22.59 -27.10 -5.93
C GLY A 162 -21.87 -27.22 -7.27
N SER A 163 -21.43 -26.12 -7.88
CA SER A 163 -20.52 -26.15 -9.04
C SER A 163 -19.18 -26.76 -8.65
N LYS A 164 -18.53 -27.43 -9.61
CA LYS A 164 -17.17 -27.95 -9.48
C LYS A 164 -16.15 -26.86 -9.68
N ILE A 165 -15.27 -26.66 -8.69
CA ILE A 165 -14.37 -25.54 -8.64
C ILE A 165 -12.93 -26.02 -8.44
N PHE A 166 -12.07 -25.61 -9.35
CA PHE A 166 -10.64 -25.68 -9.18
C PHE A 166 -10.13 -24.32 -8.68
N VAL A 167 -9.30 -24.32 -7.64
CA VAL A 167 -8.75 -23.11 -7.03
C VAL A 167 -7.23 -23.12 -7.17
N ASP A 168 -6.67 -22.02 -7.64
CA ASP A 168 -5.23 -21.77 -7.72
C ASP A 168 -4.89 -20.45 -7.04
N GLY A 169 -4.00 -20.49 -6.06
CA GLY A 169 -3.52 -19.32 -5.33
C GLY A 169 -4.31 -18.92 -4.08
N LEU A 170 -5.40 -19.64 -3.75
CA LEU A 170 -6.19 -19.48 -2.53
C LEU A 170 -6.30 -20.81 -1.77
N ASP A 171 -6.79 -20.77 -0.53
CA ASP A 171 -7.03 -21.96 0.26
C ASP A 171 -8.31 -22.70 -0.21
N PRO A 172 -8.19 -23.91 -0.79
CA PRO A 172 -9.34 -24.68 -1.27
C PRO A 172 -10.33 -25.07 -0.14
N GLU A 173 -9.89 -25.13 1.12
CA GLU A 173 -10.78 -25.47 2.25
C GLU A 173 -11.84 -24.39 2.47
N GLN A 174 -11.53 -23.12 2.15
CA GLN A 174 -12.46 -22.00 2.26
C GLN A 174 -13.63 -22.09 1.25
N VAL A 175 -13.46 -22.82 0.15
CA VAL A 175 -14.50 -23.02 -0.88
C VAL A 175 -15.46 -24.15 -0.50
N SER A 176 -15.06 -25.09 0.37
CA SER A 176 -15.79 -26.32 0.65
C SER A 176 -17.22 -26.12 1.18
N GLY A 177 -17.52 -24.92 1.70
CA GLY A 177 -18.87 -24.53 2.13
C GLY A 177 -19.78 -24.01 1.01
N PHE A 178 -19.23 -23.75 -0.18
CA PHE A 178 -19.93 -23.10 -1.29
C PHE A 178 -20.06 -23.99 -2.53
N GLY A 179 -19.04 -24.79 -2.85
CA GLY A 179 -19.00 -25.63 -4.03
C GLY A 179 -18.24 -26.94 -3.84
N GLU A 180 -18.22 -27.79 -4.87
CA GLU A 180 -17.44 -29.02 -4.91
C GLU A 180 -16.00 -28.70 -5.38
N VAL A 181 -15.02 -28.81 -4.48
CA VAL A 181 -13.61 -28.62 -4.82
C VAL A 181 -13.08 -29.81 -5.60
N VAL A 182 -12.49 -29.57 -6.77
CA VAL A 182 -11.82 -30.58 -7.60
C VAL A 182 -10.32 -30.37 -7.61
N ASN A 183 -9.55 -31.46 -7.84
CA ASN A 183 -8.09 -31.43 -7.81
C ASN A 183 -7.43 -31.16 -9.17
N SER A 184 -8.23 -31.14 -10.23
CA SER A 184 -7.75 -30.90 -11.60
C SER A 184 -8.60 -29.83 -12.29
N PRO A 185 -7.97 -28.89 -12.99
CA PRO A 185 -8.71 -27.89 -13.78
C PRO A 185 -9.55 -28.52 -14.91
N ASP A 186 -9.21 -29.75 -15.34
CA ASP A 186 -9.99 -30.48 -16.37
C ASP A 186 -11.33 -31.03 -15.86
N GLU A 187 -11.53 -31.07 -14.55
CA GLU A 187 -12.76 -31.56 -13.90
C GLU A 187 -13.69 -30.39 -13.47
N ALA A 188 -13.21 -29.15 -13.58
CA ALA A 188 -13.90 -27.99 -13.06
C ALA A 188 -14.96 -27.43 -14.01
N ASP A 189 -16.04 -26.90 -13.45
CA ASP A 189 -16.99 -26.01 -14.15
C ASP A 189 -16.44 -24.57 -14.17
N PHE A 190 -15.76 -24.19 -13.08
CA PHE A 190 -15.12 -22.89 -12.89
C PHE A 190 -13.70 -23.05 -12.32
N ILE A 191 -12.80 -22.24 -12.81
CA ILE A 191 -11.45 -22.08 -12.28
C ILE A 191 -11.37 -20.70 -11.62
N ILE A 192 -11.02 -20.66 -10.32
CA ILE A 192 -10.72 -19.43 -9.59
C ILE A 192 -9.21 -19.31 -9.49
N PHE A 193 -8.67 -18.32 -10.20
CA PHE A 193 -7.24 -18.07 -10.29
C PHE A 193 -6.89 -16.77 -9.59
N TYR A 194 -6.26 -16.87 -8.40
CA TYR A 194 -5.84 -15.72 -7.61
C TYR A 194 -4.40 -15.33 -7.93
N LEU A 195 -4.22 -14.04 -8.10
CA LEU A 195 -2.93 -13.41 -8.35
C LEU A 195 -2.66 -12.38 -7.24
N PRO A 196 -1.59 -12.56 -6.47
CA PRO A 196 -1.17 -11.54 -5.50
C PRO A 196 -0.75 -10.25 -6.22
N THR A 197 -0.69 -9.16 -5.48
CA THR A 197 -0.09 -7.91 -5.95
C THR A 197 1.25 -8.17 -6.60
N ILE A 198 1.48 -7.61 -7.79
CA ILE A 198 2.77 -7.70 -8.48
C ILE A 198 3.84 -7.04 -7.61
N PHE A 199 4.80 -7.84 -7.20
CA PHE A 199 5.88 -7.40 -6.35
C PHE A 199 7.20 -8.02 -6.82
N ASN A 200 7.87 -7.33 -7.72
CA ASN A 200 9.23 -7.67 -8.14
C ASN A 200 10.17 -6.78 -7.32
N GLY A 201 10.64 -7.26 -6.16
CA GLY A 201 11.48 -6.48 -5.27
C GLY A 201 12.72 -5.94 -5.98
N ASN A 202 12.88 -4.62 -6.03
CA ASN A 202 14.08 -4.00 -6.55
C ASN A 202 15.24 -4.18 -5.57
N GLN A 203 16.34 -4.72 -6.07
CA GLN A 203 17.61 -4.66 -5.38
C GLN A 203 18.09 -3.20 -5.40
N VAL A 204 18.21 -2.55 -4.25
CA VAL A 204 18.85 -1.23 -4.17
C VAL A 204 20.33 -1.43 -4.45
N PRO A 205 20.86 -0.96 -5.60
CA PRO A 205 22.25 -1.18 -5.93
C PRO A 205 23.20 -0.57 -4.89
N GLY A 206 24.14 -1.36 -4.40
CA GLY A 206 25.16 -0.89 -3.45
C GLY A 206 24.74 -0.90 -1.97
N SER A 207 23.56 -1.36 -1.62
CA SER A 207 23.18 -1.49 -0.21
C SER A 207 23.70 -2.79 0.38
N GLU A 208 24.57 -2.68 1.38
CA GLU A 208 25.08 -3.82 2.18
C GLU A 208 24.38 -3.94 3.54
N GLU A 209 23.65 -2.93 3.96
CA GLU A 209 22.94 -2.92 5.24
C GLU A 209 21.71 -3.82 5.26
N LEU A 210 21.46 -4.46 6.39
CA LEU A 210 20.34 -5.39 6.58
C LEU A 210 18.99 -4.70 6.32
N ILE A 211 18.85 -3.43 6.70
CA ILE A 211 17.63 -2.66 6.50
C ILE A 211 17.38 -2.34 5.02
N ASP A 212 18.44 -2.09 4.24
CA ASP A 212 18.31 -1.84 2.81
C ASP A 212 17.94 -3.12 2.05
N LYS A 213 18.47 -4.27 2.48
CA LYS A 213 18.05 -5.58 1.97
C LYS A 213 16.59 -5.87 2.31
N PHE A 214 16.15 -5.53 3.50
CA PHE A 214 14.75 -5.66 3.90
C PHE A 214 13.85 -4.75 3.05
N LEU A 215 14.20 -3.47 2.89
CA LEU A 215 13.42 -2.53 2.10
C LEU A 215 13.44 -2.84 0.61
N SER A 216 14.56 -3.31 0.04
CA SER A 216 14.59 -3.76 -1.35
C SER A 216 13.68 -4.97 -1.59
N GLY A 217 13.44 -5.78 -0.56
CA GLY A 217 12.47 -6.86 -0.59
C GLY A 217 11.01 -6.42 -0.50
N ILE A 218 10.72 -5.18 -0.10
CA ILE A 218 9.36 -4.64 0.04
C ILE A 218 9.03 -3.47 -0.89
N LEU A 219 10.03 -2.91 -1.59
CA LEU A 219 9.80 -1.87 -2.59
C LEU A 219 9.57 -2.54 -3.96
N PRO A 220 8.41 -2.32 -4.59
CA PRO A 220 8.14 -2.86 -5.92
C PRO A 220 9.02 -2.17 -6.97
N ASP A 221 9.31 -2.89 -8.04
CA ASP A 221 9.90 -2.27 -9.24
C ASP A 221 8.86 -1.42 -9.99
N GLU A 222 9.29 -0.74 -11.05
CA GLU A 222 8.42 0.11 -11.87
C GLU A 222 7.51 -0.71 -12.79
N ASN A 223 7.73 -2.02 -12.94
CA ASN A 223 6.98 -2.87 -13.84
C ASN A 223 5.64 -3.30 -13.24
N LEU A 224 4.55 -2.97 -13.92
CA LEU A 224 3.18 -3.35 -13.56
C LEU A 224 2.66 -4.54 -14.37
N ALA A 225 3.46 -5.15 -15.23
CA ALA A 225 3.07 -6.30 -16.03
C ALA A 225 3.32 -7.62 -15.26
N PHE A 226 2.42 -8.58 -15.44
CA PHE A 226 2.61 -9.94 -14.94
C PHE A 226 3.70 -10.68 -15.73
N ASP A 227 4.37 -11.62 -15.05
CA ASP A 227 5.28 -12.54 -15.71
C ASP A 227 4.56 -13.33 -16.81
N PRO A 228 5.19 -13.54 -18.00
CA PRO A 228 4.58 -14.28 -19.10
C PRO A 228 4.06 -15.67 -18.71
N SER A 229 4.69 -16.36 -17.76
CA SER A 229 4.23 -17.66 -17.28
C SER A 229 2.86 -17.61 -16.59
N ILE A 230 2.51 -16.49 -15.97
CA ILE A 230 1.18 -16.24 -15.40
C ILE A 230 0.14 -16.14 -16.51
N LEU A 231 0.45 -15.40 -17.57
CA LEU A 231 -0.43 -15.25 -18.73
C LEU A 231 -0.62 -16.57 -19.49
N GLU A 232 0.45 -17.35 -19.65
CA GLU A 232 0.38 -18.72 -20.23
C GLU A 232 -0.51 -19.63 -19.37
N ARG A 233 -0.44 -19.54 -18.04
CA ARG A 233 -1.28 -20.32 -17.13
C ARG A 233 -2.73 -19.89 -17.24
N ALA A 234 -3.03 -18.59 -17.25
CA ALA A 234 -4.37 -18.08 -17.45
C ALA A 234 -4.96 -18.54 -18.80
N GLN A 235 -4.18 -18.48 -19.87
CA GLN A 235 -4.57 -18.97 -21.20
C GLN A 235 -4.90 -20.47 -21.21
N ASN A 236 -4.12 -21.27 -20.51
CA ASN A 236 -4.39 -22.71 -20.36
C ASN A 236 -5.71 -22.94 -19.58
N TYR A 237 -5.95 -22.21 -18.52
CA TYR A 237 -7.17 -22.29 -17.71
C TYR A 237 -8.42 -21.87 -18.50
N SER A 238 -8.35 -20.80 -19.27
CA SER A 238 -9.48 -20.32 -20.09
C SER A 238 -9.94 -21.31 -21.16
N GLN A 239 -9.07 -22.25 -21.55
CA GLN A 239 -9.39 -23.34 -22.50
C GLN A 239 -10.07 -24.55 -21.84
N LYS A 240 -10.03 -24.67 -20.51
CA LYS A 240 -10.51 -25.84 -19.76
C LYS A 240 -11.88 -25.62 -19.15
N ALA A 241 -12.08 -24.48 -18.52
CA ALA A 241 -13.33 -24.12 -17.84
C ALA A 241 -13.54 -22.62 -17.86
N LYS A 242 -14.64 -22.12 -17.31
CA LYS A 242 -14.88 -20.70 -17.12
C LYS A 242 -13.87 -20.13 -16.13
N LEU A 243 -13.12 -19.15 -16.58
CA LEU A 243 -12.04 -18.58 -15.80
C LEU A 243 -12.49 -17.32 -15.03
N ILE A 244 -12.38 -17.37 -13.72
CA ILE A 244 -12.55 -16.22 -12.83
C ILE A 244 -11.15 -15.86 -12.31
N THR A 245 -10.59 -14.75 -12.76
CA THR A 245 -9.33 -14.24 -12.27
C THR A 245 -9.58 -13.22 -11.16
N VAL A 246 -8.89 -13.40 -10.05
CA VAL A 246 -8.89 -12.49 -8.90
C VAL A 246 -7.51 -11.88 -8.77
N VAL A 247 -7.42 -10.56 -8.75
CA VAL A 247 -6.15 -9.85 -8.65
C VAL A 247 -6.14 -8.99 -7.41
N ASP A 248 -5.12 -9.12 -6.58
CA ASP A 248 -4.88 -8.18 -5.49
C ASP A 248 -4.27 -6.90 -6.04
N LEU A 249 -4.98 -5.79 -5.90
CA LEU A 249 -4.67 -4.49 -6.47
C LEU A 249 -4.16 -3.50 -5.41
N ASN A 250 -3.37 -3.95 -4.43
CA ASN A 250 -2.67 -3.03 -3.52
C ASN A 250 -1.77 -2.03 -4.26
N ARG A 251 -1.51 -2.31 -5.53
CA ARG A 251 -1.01 -1.37 -6.55
C ARG A 251 -1.67 -1.69 -7.90
N PRO A 252 -1.72 -0.72 -8.85
CA PRO A 252 -2.18 -0.99 -10.21
C PRO A 252 -1.39 -2.12 -10.89
N ALA A 253 -2.03 -2.79 -11.84
CA ALA A 253 -1.41 -3.84 -12.67
C ALA A 253 -1.93 -3.74 -14.11
N ILE A 254 -1.15 -4.23 -15.08
CA ILE A 254 -1.61 -4.36 -16.48
C ILE A 254 -2.52 -5.58 -16.58
N LEU A 255 -3.81 -5.34 -16.78
CA LEU A 255 -4.84 -6.39 -16.77
C LEU A 255 -5.41 -6.70 -18.16
N THR A 256 -4.92 -6.09 -19.23
CA THR A 256 -5.47 -6.19 -20.59
C THR A 256 -5.64 -7.64 -21.02
N GLU A 257 -4.56 -8.42 -21.02
CA GLU A 257 -4.60 -9.82 -21.46
C GLU A 257 -5.39 -10.72 -20.49
N LEU A 258 -5.27 -10.49 -19.18
CA LEU A 258 -6.06 -11.23 -18.18
C LEU A 258 -7.55 -10.94 -18.33
N ASN A 259 -7.92 -9.68 -18.59
CA ASN A 259 -9.31 -9.32 -18.85
C ASN A 259 -9.83 -10.04 -20.09
N ASP A 260 -9.07 -10.11 -21.18
CA ASP A 260 -9.49 -10.78 -22.42
C ASP A 260 -9.71 -12.28 -22.22
N MET A 261 -8.86 -12.94 -21.44
CA MET A 261 -8.91 -14.38 -21.18
C MET A 261 -9.94 -14.78 -20.13
N SER A 262 -10.32 -13.90 -19.23
CA SER A 262 -11.21 -14.21 -18.10
C SER A 262 -12.68 -13.99 -18.45
N ASP A 263 -13.55 -14.90 -17.99
CA ASP A 263 -15.01 -14.73 -18.00
C ASP A 263 -15.48 -13.81 -16.86
N GLY A 264 -14.79 -13.86 -15.73
CA GLY A 264 -14.93 -12.94 -14.59
C GLY A 264 -13.59 -12.37 -14.15
N LEU A 265 -13.54 -11.06 -13.88
CA LEU A 265 -12.33 -10.41 -13.36
C LEU A 265 -12.70 -9.61 -12.12
N ILE A 266 -11.97 -9.85 -11.02
CA ILE A 266 -12.24 -9.28 -9.70
C ILE A 266 -10.96 -8.61 -9.20
N GLY A 267 -11.07 -7.37 -8.72
CA GLY A 267 -10.01 -6.67 -7.99
C GLY A 267 -10.25 -6.73 -6.48
N THR A 268 -9.21 -7.03 -5.72
CA THR A 268 -9.23 -7.05 -4.25
C THR A 268 -8.14 -6.15 -3.67
N PHE A 269 -8.24 -5.85 -2.37
CA PHE A 269 -7.29 -5.00 -1.62
C PHE A 269 -6.98 -5.64 -0.26
N GLY A 270 -6.57 -6.92 -0.27
CA GLY A 270 -6.24 -7.65 0.95
C GLY A 270 -7.47 -8.11 1.73
N VAL A 271 -8.39 -8.83 1.07
CA VAL A 271 -9.59 -9.41 1.70
C VAL A 271 -9.36 -10.86 2.13
N TYR A 272 -10.10 -11.34 3.12
CA TYR A 272 -10.11 -12.76 3.46
C TYR A 272 -10.76 -13.60 2.36
N ASP A 273 -10.23 -14.80 2.12
CA ASP A 273 -10.73 -15.73 1.12
C ASP A 273 -12.22 -16.04 1.31
N SER A 274 -12.67 -16.20 2.56
CA SER A 274 -14.09 -16.46 2.87
C SER A 274 -15.01 -15.34 2.38
N ILE A 275 -14.60 -14.07 2.50
CA ILE A 275 -15.38 -12.92 2.04
C ILE A 275 -15.41 -12.86 0.50
N LEU A 276 -14.28 -13.16 -0.13
CA LEU A 276 -14.20 -13.25 -1.58
C LEU A 276 -15.16 -14.33 -2.11
N PHE A 277 -15.18 -15.51 -1.49
CA PHE A 277 -16.11 -16.58 -1.89
C PHE A 277 -17.58 -16.22 -1.60
N GLU A 278 -17.90 -15.55 -0.48
CA GLU A 278 -19.24 -15.01 -0.25
C GLU A 278 -19.72 -14.16 -1.45
N MET A 279 -18.84 -13.29 -1.98
CA MET A 279 -19.16 -12.49 -3.16
C MET A 279 -19.29 -13.35 -4.41
N ILE A 280 -18.33 -14.21 -4.73
CA ILE A 280 -18.34 -15.06 -5.93
C ILE A 280 -19.63 -15.91 -6.00
N PHE A 281 -20.13 -16.36 -4.85
CA PHE A 281 -21.39 -17.16 -4.75
C PHE A 281 -22.66 -16.31 -4.51
N GLY A 282 -22.57 -14.99 -4.57
CA GLY A 282 -23.71 -14.09 -4.54
C GLY A 282 -24.36 -13.88 -3.18
N HIS A 283 -23.65 -14.09 -2.07
CA HIS A 283 -24.16 -13.80 -0.73
C HIS A 283 -24.29 -12.28 -0.50
N PHE A 284 -23.57 -11.47 -1.26
CA PHE A 284 -23.75 -10.03 -1.34
C PHE A 284 -23.41 -9.51 -2.75
N ASP A 285 -23.96 -8.36 -3.12
CA ASP A 285 -23.62 -7.66 -4.37
C ASP A 285 -22.28 -6.91 -4.20
N PRO A 286 -21.34 -7.01 -5.16
CA PRO A 286 -20.13 -6.17 -5.15
C PRO A 286 -20.50 -4.69 -5.28
N GLN A 287 -19.86 -3.84 -4.48
CA GLN A 287 -20.10 -2.40 -4.42
C GLN A 287 -18.82 -1.58 -4.62
N GLY A 288 -17.66 -2.23 -4.57
CA GLY A 288 -16.39 -1.58 -4.69
C GLY A 288 -16.21 -0.86 -6.01
N LYS A 289 -15.44 0.22 -5.97
CA LYS A 289 -15.04 1.03 -7.11
C LYS A 289 -13.53 1.18 -7.12
N LEU A 290 -12.93 1.14 -8.31
CA LEU A 290 -11.49 1.35 -8.43
C LEU A 290 -11.08 2.72 -7.87
N PRO A 291 -10.09 2.78 -6.97
CA PRO A 291 -9.54 4.03 -6.45
C PRO A 291 -8.49 4.66 -7.38
N PHE A 292 -8.21 4.06 -8.52
CA PHE A 292 -7.31 4.49 -9.59
C PHE A 292 -7.75 3.85 -10.91
N GLU A 293 -7.28 4.37 -12.04
CA GLU A 293 -7.48 3.72 -13.32
C GLU A 293 -6.53 2.52 -13.51
N ILE A 294 -6.92 1.57 -14.36
CA ILE A 294 -6.06 0.44 -14.75
C ILE A 294 -5.50 0.73 -16.15
N PRO A 295 -4.20 1.02 -16.27
CA PRO A 295 -3.58 1.32 -17.55
C PRO A 295 -3.58 0.12 -18.48
N SER A 296 -3.65 0.38 -19.79
CA SER A 296 -3.72 -0.68 -20.82
C SER A 296 -2.37 -1.36 -21.06
N SER A 297 -1.26 -0.71 -20.78
CA SER A 297 0.09 -1.22 -21.04
C SER A 297 1.15 -0.44 -20.26
N MET A 298 2.35 -1.01 -20.16
CA MET A 298 3.51 -0.27 -19.64
C MET A 298 3.85 0.98 -20.46
N ALA A 299 3.60 0.96 -21.76
CA ALA A 299 3.78 2.15 -22.61
C ALA A 299 2.82 3.27 -22.21
N ALA A 300 1.57 2.95 -21.87
CA ALA A 300 0.61 3.91 -21.36
C ALA A 300 1.06 4.48 -20.00
N VAL A 301 1.55 3.63 -19.09
CA VAL A 301 2.11 4.07 -17.78
C VAL A 301 3.25 5.07 -17.98
N MET A 302 4.21 4.75 -18.85
CA MET A 302 5.38 5.60 -19.12
C MET A 302 5.03 6.91 -19.83
N ALA A 303 3.84 7.01 -20.43
CA ALA A 303 3.37 8.22 -21.10
C ALA A 303 2.59 9.17 -20.19
N GLN A 304 2.17 8.69 -18.99
CA GLN A 304 1.48 9.52 -17.99
C GLN A 304 2.36 10.67 -17.49
N GLN A 305 1.73 11.76 -17.12
CA GLN A 305 2.41 12.85 -16.42
C GLN A 305 2.48 12.52 -14.91
N GLU A 306 3.62 12.79 -14.29
CA GLU A 306 3.89 12.39 -12.90
C GLU A 306 2.91 13.00 -11.87
N ASP A 307 2.32 14.14 -12.19
CA ASP A 307 1.43 14.91 -11.31
C ASP A 307 -0.04 14.95 -11.79
N MET A 308 -0.39 14.15 -12.82
CA MET A 308 -1.74 14.07 -13.35
C MET A 308 -2.36 12.70 -13.04
N PRO A 309 -3.33 12.61 -12.14
CA PRO A 309 -4.06 11.38 -11.90
C PRO A 309 -4.98 11.07 -13.09
N ASP A 310 -5.17 9.79 -13.36
CA ASP A 310 -6.16 9.27 -14.32
C ASP A 310 -6.00 9.83 -15.76
N ASP A 311 -4.74 9.97 -16.22
CA ASP A 311 -4.41 10.50 -17.54
C ASP A 311 -3.89 9.45 -18.54
N SER A 312 -4.05 8.15 -18.24
CA SER A 312 -3.72 7.08 -19.18
C SER A 312 -4.52 7.18 -20.47
N GLU A 313 -3.84 7.09 -21.60
CA GLU A 313 -4.53 6.93 -22.87
C GLU A 313 -5.19 5.54 -22.97
N ALA A 314 -6.53 5.51 -23.10
CA ALA A 314 -7.34 4.30 -23.22
C ALA A 314 -7.10 3.26 -22.08
N PRO A 315 -7.39 3.60 -20.83
CA PRO A 315 -7.27 2.65 -19.72
C PRO A 315 -8.19 1.43 -19.92
N VAL A 316 -7.80 0.27 -19.40
CA VAL A 316 -8.66 -0.93 -19.43
C VAL A 316 -9.90 -0.71 -18.56
N PHE A 317 -9.72 -0.06 -17.43
CA PHE A 317 -10.79 0.37 -16.53
C PHE A 317 -10.50 1.79 -16.03
N GLU A 318 -11.49 2.65 -16.10
CA GLU A 318 -11.40 4.03 -15.63
C GLU A 318 -11.44 4.11 -14.09
N PHE A 319 -10.97 5.21 -13.52
CA PHE A 319 -11.20 5.54 -12.10
C PHE A 319 -12.70 5.43 -11.77
N GLY A 320 -13.03 4.83 -10.64
CA GLY A 320 -14.40 4.65 -10.20
C GLY A 320 -15.15 3.50 -10.88
N HIS A 321 -14.48 2.74 -11.78
CA HIS A 321 -15.10 1.55 -12.39
C HIS A 321 -15.39 0.47 -11.35
N GLY A 322 -16.50 -0.25 -11.56
CA GLY A 322 -16.90 -1.41 -10.78
C GLY A 322 -18.36 -1.78 -11.12
N LEU A 323 -18.60 -3.05 -11.32
CA LEU A 323 -19.91 -3.61 -11.68
C LEU A 323 -20.64 -4.12 -10.44
N THR A 324 -21.94 -4.34 -10.58
CA THR A 324 -22.80 -5.08 -9.64
C THR A 324 -23.48 -6.23 -10.37
N TYR A 325 -24.08 -7.20 -9.66
CA TYR A 325 -24.79 -8.30 -10.30
C TYR A 325 -26.12 -7.88 -10.95
N ARG A 326 -26.59 -6.68 -10.68
CA ARG A 326 -27.90 -6.15 -11.14
C ARG A 326 -27.80 -5.13 -12.27
N GLN A 327 -26.62 -4.98 -12.84
CA GLN A 327 -26.41 -4.10 -14.00
C GLN A 327 -26.47 -4.86 -15.31
#